data_39c9cdbb163276ffdbf0d99bd2cda0c3
#
_entry.id   39c9cdbb163276ffdbf0d99bd2cda0c3
#
_cell.length_a   1.000
_cell.length_b   1.000
_cell.length_c   1.000
_cell.angle_alpha   90.00
_cell.angle_beta   90.00
_cell.angle_gamma   90.00
#
_symmetry.space_group_name_H-M   'P 1'
#
loop_
_entity.id
_entity.type
_entity.pdbx_description
1 polymer ?
#
loop_
_entity_poly.entity_id
_entity_poly.type
_entity_poly.pdbx_seq_one_letter_code
_entity_poly.pdbx_strand_id
1 'polypeptide(L)'
;MGFIQKIFGTHSEHELKRIYPIADAVEALEPQMQSLSDEELRAKTKEFKDRLAGGETLDDILPEAFAVVREAAYRTLGMKPYRVQIIGGIVLHQGRIAEMKTGEGKTLVSTLPAYLNALTGEGVQIVTVNDYLAKRDAEWMGQVHEFLGLTVGVVLNEMDNDERRDAYNCDITYVTNNELGFDYLRDNMVIYKEQLVQRGMKFAIIDEVDSVLIDEARTPLIISGQSGKSTKLYEACDILARQLERGEASGEFSKMNAILGEDIEETGDFIVNEKEKNINLTEDGVKKVEKFFHIENLADAENLEIHHNIILALRAHNQIGRAHV
;
A
#
# COMPACT_ATOMS: atom_id res chain seq x y z
N MET A 1 4.48 -32.64 -18.79
CA MET A 1 3.47 -32.97 -17.77
C MET A 1 3.70 -34.39 -17.32
N GLY A 2 3.94 -34.61 -16.00
CA GLY A 2 4.26 -35.93 -15.46
C GLY A 2 3.08 -36.89 -15.48
N PHE A 3 3.35 -38.18 -15.63
CA PHE A 3 2.37 -39.25 -15.66
C PHE A 3 1.42 -39.24 -14.43
N ILE A 4 1.93 -38.79 -13.27
CA ILE A 4 1.17 -38.65 -12.01
C ILE A 4 0.11 -37.55 -12.13
N GLN A 5 0.37 -36.42 -12.79
CA GLN A 5 -0.60 -35.35 -13.00
C GLN A 5 -1.76 -35.75 -13.92
N LYS A 6 -1.53 -36.68 -14.86
CA LYS A 6 -2.58 -37.22 -15.73
C LYS A 6 -3.57 -38.13 -14.98
N ILE A 7 -3.14 -38.77 -13.88
CA ILE A 7 -4.00 -39.70 -13.11
C ILE A 7 -4.70 -38.98 -11.97
N PHE A 8 -4.05 -38.05 -11.30
CA PHE A 8 -4.57 -37.37 -10.10
C PHE A 8 -5.10 -35.96 -10.35
N GLY A 9 -4.95 -35.43 -11.57
CA GLY A 9 -5.30 -34.05 -11.90
C GLY A 9 -4.35 -33.03 -11.29
N THR A 10 -4.55 -31.74 -11.61
CA THR A 10 -3.84 -30.62 -11.04
C THR A 10 -4.54 -30.12 -9.79
N HIS A 11 -3.83 -29.36 -8.93
CA HIS A 11 -4.44 -28.69 -7.77
C HIS A 11 -5.61 -27.80 -8.21
N SER A 12 -5.45 -27.05 -9.29
CA SER A 12 -6.50 -26.18 -9.86
C SER A 12 -7.75 -26.97 -10.28
N GLU A 13 -7.60 -28.16 -10.88
CA GLU A 13 -8.73 -29.01 -11.25
C GLU A 13 -9.51 -29.52 -10.02
N HIS A 14 -8.82 -29.83 -8.92
CA HIS A 14 -9.47 -30.23 -7.69
C HIS A 14 -10.22 -29.06 -7.04
N GLU A 15 -9.65 -27.87 -7.04
CA GLU A 15 -10.31 -26.67 -6.51
C GLU A 15 -11.52 -26.28 -7.36
N LEU A 16 -11.38 -26.32 -8.69
CA LEU A 16 -12.52 -26.06 -9.59
C LEU A 16 -13.69 -27.03 -9.37
N LYS A 17 -13.41 -28.31 -9.07
CA LYS A 17 -14.49 -29.28 -8.73
C LYS A 17 -15.28 -28.89 -7.49
N ARG A 18 -14.69 -28.14 -6.56
CA ARG A 18 -15.39 -27.62 -5.37
C ARG A 18 -16.19 -26.37 -5.69
N ILE A 19 -15.73 -25.59 -6.66
CA ILE A 19 -16.35 -24.31 -7.07
C ILE A 19 -17.54 -24.53 -8.01
N TYR A 20 -17.48 -25.54 -8.90
CA TYR A 20 -18.54 -25.79 -9.88
C TYR A 20 -19.94 -25.95 -9.27
N PRO A 21 -20.16 -26.69 -8.18
CA PRO A 21 -21.48 -26.77 -7.57
C PRO A 21 -22.03 -25.42 -7.08
N ILE A 22 -21.14 -24.52 -6.62
CA ILE A 22 -21.54 -23.17 -6.21
C ILE A 22 -21.97 -22.36 -7.44
N ALA A 23 -21.18 -22.43 -8.52
CA ALA A 23 -21.53 -21.76 -9.78
C ALA A 23 -22.84 -22.32 -10.38
N ASP A 24 -23.07 -23.64 -10.29
CA ASP A 24 -24.31 -24.26 -10.71
C ASP A 24 -25.50 -23.72 -9.90
N ALA A 25 -25.34 -23.54 -8.59
CA ALA A 25 -26.36 -22.96 -7.73
C ALA A 25 -26.68 -21.50 -8.09
N VAL A 26 -25.67 -20.70 -8.42
CA VAL A 26 -25.84 -19.31 -8.91
C VAL A 26 -26.67 -19.30 -10.20
N GLU A 27 -26.31 -20.15 -11.17
CA GLU A 27 -26.99 -20.21 -12.47
C GLU A 27 -28.45 -20.74 -12.32
N ALA A 28 -28.66 -21.68 -11.43
CA ALA A 28 -30.02 -22.24 -11.18
C ALA A 28 -31.01 -21.20 -10.63
N LEU A 29 -30.53 -20.14 -9.96
CA LEU A 29 -31.33 -19.05 -9.43
C LEU A 29 -31.72 -17.98 -10.49
N GLU A 30 -31.17 -18.06 -11.71
CA GLU A 30 -31.46 -17.09 -12.76
C GLU A 30 -32.96 -16.87 -13.03
N PRO A 31 -33.81 -17.89 -13.23
CA PRO A 31 -35.24 -17.67 -13.50
C PRO A 31 -35.95 -16.95 -12.34
N GLN A 32 -35.54 -17.24 -11.10
CA GLN A 32 -36.09 -16.58 -9.93
C GLN A 32 -35.70 -15.08 -9.92
N MET A 33 -34.43 -14.72 -10.14
CA MET A 33 -33.99 -13.32 -10.16
C MET A 33 -34.64 -12.54 -11.31
N GLN A 34 -34.81 -13.16 -12.48
CA GLN A 34 -35.48 -12.53 -13.62
C GLN A 34 -36.96 -12.22 -13.36
N SER A 35 -37.65 -13.00 -12.50
CA SER A 35 -39.06 -12.78 -12.17
C SER A 35 -39.30 -11.64 -11.18
N LEU A 36 -38.24 -11.15 -10.49
CA LEU A 36 -38.32 -10.04 -9.54
C LEU A 36 -38.43 -8.68 -10.24
N SER A 37 -39.25 -7.78 -9.69
CA SER A 37 -39.22 -6.37 -10.07
C SER A 37 -37.87 -5.73 -9.62
N ASP A 38 -37.60 -4.52 -10.12
CA ASP A 38 -36.39 -3.79 -9.72
C ASP A 38 -36.37 -3.47 -8.21
N GLU A 39 -37.55 -3.18 -7.64
CA GLU A 39 -37.72 -2.93 -6.21
C GLU A 39 -37.46 -4.20 -5.37
N GLU A 40 -38.01 -5.32 -5.81
CA GLU A 40 -37.78 -6.62 -5.14
C GLU A 40 -36.34 -7.08 -5.24
N LEU A 41 -35.68 -6.86 -6.40
CA LEU A 41 -34.27 -7.19 -6.57
C LEU A 41 -33.38 -6.33 -5.67
N ARG A 42 -33.67 -5.03 -5.59
CA ARG A 42 -33.00 -4.10 -4.66
C ARG A 42 -33.22 -4.47 -3.20
N ALA A 43 -34.42 -4.89 -2.83
CA ALA A 43 -34.76 -5.30 -1.47
C ALA A 43 -33.96 -6.51 -0.98
N LYS A 44 -33.40 -7.34 -1.89
CA LYS A 44 -32.50 -8.44 -1.55
C LYS A 44 -31.27 -7.99 -0.77
N THR A 45 -30.74 -6.80 -1.03
CA THR A 45 -29.62 -6.25 -0.27
C THR A 45 -29.92 -6.12 1.22
N LYS A 46 -31.13 -5.65 1.57
CA LYS A 46 -31.57 -5.57 2.96
C LYS A 46 -31.78 -6.96 3.55
N GLU A 47 -32.43 -7.85 2.81
CA GLU A 47 -32.63 -9.24 3.23
C GLU A 47 -31.31 -9.93 3.58
N PHE A 48 -30.27 -9.79 2.74
CA PHE A 48 -28.97 -10.38 3.01
C PHE A 48 -28.28 -9.76 4.23
N LYS A 49 -28.34 -8.45 4.40
CA LYS A 49 -27.81 -7.77 5.61
C LYS A 49 -28.52 -8.27 6.87
N ASP A 50 -29.83 -8.47 6.83
CA ASP A 50 -30.63 -8.99 7.95
C ASP A 50 -30.25 -10.48 8.25
N ARG A 51 -30.02 -11.31 7.23
CA ARG A 51 -29.57 -12.70 7.37
C ARG A 51 -28.16 -12.81 7.98
N LEU A 52 -27.24 -11.97 7.53
CA LEU A 52 -25.89 -11.88 8.13
C LEU A 52 -25.95 -11.45 9.59
N ALA A 53 -26.80 -10.48 9.93
CA ALA A 53 -27.04 -10.07 11.32
C ALA A 53 -27.68 -11.20 12.14
N GLY A 54 -28.42 -12.10 11.51
CA GLY A 54 -29.01 -13.31 12.10
C GLY A 54 -28.01 -14.46 12.29
N GLY A 55 -26.77 -14.32 11.82
CA GLY A 55 -25.69 -15.30 12.02
C GLY A 55 -25.39 -16.20 10.81
N GLU A 56 -26.03 -15.98 9.65
CA GLU A 56 -25.58 -16.61 8.40
C GLU A 56 -24.22 -16.06 7.98
N THR A 57 -23.46 -16.85 7.24
CA THR A 57 -22.14 -16.45 6.71
C THR A 57 -22.26 -15.90 5.29
N LEU A 58 -21.20 -15.22 4.83
CA LEU A 58 -21.13 -14.80 3.42
C LEU A 58 -21.19 -15.98 2.46
N ASP A 59 -20.61 -17.12 2.82
CA ASP A 59 -20.65 -18.33 2.00
C ASP A 59 -22.09 -18.91 1.88
N ASP A 60 -22.90 -18.80 2.92
CA ASP A 60 -24.29 -19.27 2.90
C ASP A 60 -25.17 -18.47 1.92
N ILE A 61 -24.95 -17.15 1.85
CA ILE A 61 -25.72 -16.26 0.96
C ILE A 61 -25.08 -16.06 -0.42
N LEU A 62 -23.84 -16.54 -0.63
CA LEU A 62 -23.06 -16.29 -1.86
C LEU A 62 -23.84 -16.65 -3.14
N PRO A 63 -24.48 -17.83 -3.27
CA PRO A 63 -25.17 -18.17 -4.52
C PRO A 63 -26.29 -17.19 -4.86
N GLU A 64 -27.09 -16.79 -3.88
CA GLU A 64 -28.17 -15.82 -4.07
C GLU A 64 -27.64 -14.42 -4.37
N ALA A 65 -26.64 -13.96 -3.61
CA ALA A 65 -26.03 -12.65 -3.80
C ALA A 65 -25.41 -12.50 -5.20
N PHE A 66 -24.69 -13.54 -5.67
CA PHE A 66 -24.13 -13.52 -7.02
C PHE A 66 -25.20 -13.56 -8.11
N ALA A 67 -26.30 -14.30 -7.90
CA ALA A 67 -27.42 -14.31 -8.83
C ALA A 67 -28.11 -12.93 -8.91
N VAL A 68 -28.24 -12.24 -7.78
CA VAL A 68 -28.77 -10.85 -7.72
C VAL A 68 -27.87 -9.88 -8.48
N VAL A 69 -26.55 -9.91 -8.25
CA VAL A 69 -25.60 -9.04 -8.99
C VAL A 69 -25.62 -9.34 -10.49
N ARG A 70 -25.68 -10.61 -10.85
CA ARG A 70 -25.71 -11.05 -12.26
C ARG A 70 -26.93 -10.49 -13.00
N GLU A 71 -28.10 -10.49 -12.35
CA GLU A 71 -29.32 -9.91 -12.90
C GLU A 71 -29.27 -8.38 -12.89
N ALA A 72 -28.77 -7.76 -11.83
CA ALA A 72 -28.58 -6.32 -11.75
C ALA A 72 -27.63 -5.79 -12.84
N ALA A 73 -26.51 -6.47 -13.08
CA ALA A 73 -25.57 -6.14 -14.14
C ALA A 73 -26.22 -6.25 -15.54
N TYR A 74 -27.07 -7.22 -15.74
CA TYR A 74 -27.84 -7.33 -17.01
C TYR A 74 -28.81 -6.17 -17.17
N ARG A 75 -29.56 -5.79 -16.13
CA ARG A 75 -30.54 -4.70 -16.19
C ARG A 75 -29.88 -3.32 -16.36
N THR A 76 -28.77 -3.07 -15.70
CA THR A 76 -28.10 -1.75 -15.71
C THR A 76 -27.16 -1.59 -16.89
N LEU A 77 -26.34 -2.61 -17.19
CA LEU A 77 -25.26 -2.54 -18.17
C LEU A 77 -25.53 -3.33 -19.46
N GLY A 78 -26.59 -4.13 -19.50
CA GLY A 78 -26.82 -5.09 -20.58
C GLY A 78 -25.82 -6.26 -20.59
N MET A 79 -25.02 -6.41 -19.55
CA MET A 79 -23.97 -7.42 -19.45
C MET A 79 -24.32 -8.46 -18.37
N LYS A 80 -24.45 -9.70 -18.79
CA LYS A 80 -24.69 -10.80 -17.87
C LYS A 80 -23.40 -11.58 -17.63
N PRO A 81 -22.88 -11.66 -16.39
CA PRO A 81 -21.69 -12.46 -16.11
C PRO A 81 -21.84 -13.91 -16.57
N TYR A 82 -20.85 -14.38 -17.32
CA TYR A 82 -20.77 -15.77 -17.78
C TYR A 82 -20.29 -16.70 -16.65
N ARG A 83 -20.50 -18.01 -16.82
CA ARG A 83 -20.07 -19.02 -15.85
C ARG A 83 -18.60 -18.88 -15.43
N VAL A 84 -17.69 -18.64 -16.37
CA VAL A 84 -16.26 -18.44 -16.07
C VAL A 84 -16.04 -17.20 -15.19
N GLN A 85 -16.85 -16.16 -15.35
CA GLN A 85 -16.78 -14.95 -14.54
C GLN A 85 -17.37 -15.18 -13.15
N ILE A 86 -18.43 -15.98 -13.01
CA ILE A 86 -18.95 -16.41 -11.69
C ILE A 86 -17.86 -17.17 -10.94
N ILE A 87 -17.19 -18.13 -11.59
CA ILE A 87 -16.07 -18.88 -11.02
C ILE A 87 -14.95 -17.94 -10.58
N GLY A 88 -14.56 -16.98 -11.41
CA GLY A 88 -13.58 -15.96 -11.06
C GLY A 88 -13.98 -15.16 -9.81
N GLY A 89 -15.23 -14.75 -9.71
CA GLY A 89 -15.78 -14.05 -8.54
C GLY A 89 -15.72 -14.90 -7.26
N ILE A 90 -16.03 -16.19 -7.34
CA ILE A 90 -15.92 -17.12 -6.20
C ILE A 90 -14.45 -17.25 -5.76
N VAL A 91 -13.52 -17.40 -6.70
CA VAL A 91 -12.08 -17.49 -6.41
C VAL A 91 -11.59 -16.23 -5.69
N LEU A 92 -11.99 -15.04 -6.15
CA LEU A 92 -11.65 -13.76 -5.51
C LEU A 92 -12.26 -13.67 -4.10
N HIS A 93 -13.53 -14.05 -3.92
CA HIS A 93 -14.15 -14.06 -2.59
C HIS A 93 -13.39 -14.95 -1.60
N GLN A 94 -12.84 -16.08 -2.06
CA GLN A 94 -12.01 -16.98 -1.25
C GLN A 94 -10.61 -16.43 -0.93
N GLY A 95 -10.30 -15.18 -1.28
CA GLY A 95 -8.98 -14.57 -1.05
C GLY A 95 -7.87 -15.17 -1.90
N ARG A 96 -8.19 -15.64 -3.10
CA ARG A 96 -7.26 -16.28 -4.04
C ARG A 96 -7.03 -15.41 -5.27
N ILE A 97 -6.04 -15.79 -6.08
CA ILE A 97 -5.73 -15.13 -7.36
C ILE A 97 -6.55 -15.80 -8.46
N ALA A 98 -7.37 -15.01 -9.16
CA ALA A 98 -8.09 -15.42 -10.36
C ALA A 98 -7.31 -14.93 -11.59
N GLU A 99 -6.59 -15.84 -12.27
CA GLU A 99 -5.93 -15.53 -13.53
C GLU A 99 -6.96 -15.55 -14.67
N MET A 100 -7.13 -14.39 -15.30
CA MET A 100 -8.03 -14.21 -16.45
C MET A 100 -7.31 -13.48 -17.57
N LYS A 101 -7.52 -13.90 -18.81
CA LYS A 101 -6.93 -13.25 -19.97
C LYS A 101 -7.52 -11.87 -20.23
N THR A 102 -6.76 -11.04 -20.92
CA THR A 102 -7.24 -9.74 -21.40
C THR A 102 -8.50 -9.93 -22.25
N GLY A 103 -9.53 -9.11 -22.01
CA GLY A 103 -10.80 -9.19 -22.73
C GLY A 103 -11.83 -10.16 -22.12
N GLU A 104 -11.50 -10.93 -21.09
CA GLU A 104 -12.45 -11.86 -20.43
C GLU A 104 -13.39 -11.16 -19.40
N GLY A 105 -13.30 -9.84 -19.30
CA GLY A 105 -14.22 -9.04 -18.49
C GLY A 105 -13.91 -9.06 -16.97
N LYS A 106 -12.64 -8.98 -16.60
CA LYS A 106 -12.19 -8.91 -15.18
C LYS A 106 -12.91 -7.84 -14.38
N THR A 107 -13.14 -6.67 -14.96
CA THR A 107 -13.85 -5.55 -14.31
C THR A 107 -15.28 -5.95 -13.91
N LEU A 108 -15.99 -6.69 -14.76
CA LEU A 108 -17.33 -7.20 -14.41
C LEU A 108 -17.27 -8.28 -13.33
N VAL A 109 -16.24 -9.12 -13.34
CA VAL A 109 -16.05 -10.16 -12.32
C VAL A 109 -15.93 -9.58 -10.93
N SER A 110 -15.23 -8.45 -10.78
CA SER A 110 -15.01 -7.80 -9.49
C SER A 110 -16.32 -7.37 -8.81
N THR A 111 -17.39 -7.13 -9.58
CA THR A 111 -18.68 -6.71 -9.02
C THR A 111 -19.32 -7.78 -8.12
N LEU A 112 -19.12 -9.06 -8.46
CA LEU A 112 -19.70 -10.19 -7.72
C LEU A 112 -19.18 -10.27 -6.27
N PRO A 113 -17.86 -10.43 -6.04
CA PRO A 113 -17.33 -10.49 -4.68
C PRO A 113 -17.37 -9.13 -3.97
N ALA A 114 -17.31 -8.01 -4.71
CA ALA A 114 -17.41 -6.68 -4.12
C ALA A 114 -18.78 -6.48 -3.46
N TYR A 115 -19.87 -6.78 -4.18
CA TYR A 115 -21.22 -6.71 -3.61
C TYR A 115 -21.37 -7.60 -2.38
N LEU A 116 -21.00 -8.88 -2.49
CA LEU A 116 -21.14 -9.85 -1.41
C LEU A 116 -20.41 -9.39 -0.13
N ASN A 117 -19.16 -8.96 -0.25
CA ASN A 117 -18.38 -8.54 0.91
C ASN A 117 -18.82 -7.18 1.45
N ALA A 118 -19.34 -6.27 0.61
CA ALA A 118 -19.89 -4.98 1.04
C ALA A 118 -21.14 -5.13 1.93
N LEU A 119 -21.88 -6.24 1.85
CA LEU A 119 -23.04 -6.50 2.71
C LEU A 119 -22.70 -6.54 4.20
N THR A 120 -21.44 -6.76 4.57
CA THR A 120 -20.98 -6.69 5.97
C THR A 120 -21.02 -5.26 6.55
N GLY A 121 -21.07 -4.23 5.70
CA GLY A 121 -20.97 -2.83 6.13
C GLY A 121 -19.56 -2.37 6.51
N GLU A 122 -18.54 -3.24 6.42
CA GLU A 122 -17.15 -2.94 6.81
C GLU A 122 -16.31 -2.34 5.68
N GLY A 123 -16.88 -2.23 4.47
CA GLY A 123 -16.25 -1.63 3.28
C GLY A 123 -15.40 -2.59 2.46
N VAL A 124 -15.45 -2.36 1.15
CA VAL A 124 -14.67 -3.08 0.15
C VAL A 124 -13.86 -2.08 -0.66
N GLN A 125 -12.60 -2.40 -0.91
CA GLN A 125 -11.72 -1.59 -1.74
C GLN A 125 -11.42 -2.33 -3.04
N ILE A 126 -11.59 -1.65 -4.18
CA ILE A 126 -11.19 -2.13 -5.49
C ILE A 126 -9.98 -1.31 -5.91
N VAL A 127 -8.82 -1.97 -5.90
CA VAL A 127 -7.52 -1.33 -6.13
C VAL A 127 -7.09 -1.52 -7.56
N THR A 128 -6.72 -0.43 -8.22
CA THR A 128 -6.24 -0.42 -9.60
C THR A 128 -4.95 0.38 -9.73
N VAL A 129 -4.35 0.43 -10.92
CA VAL A 129 -3.01 1.01 -11.14
C VAL A 129 -3.00 2.51 -11.45
N ASN A 130 -4.13 3.13 -11.82
CA ASN A 130 -4.18 4.56 -12.12
C ASN A 130 -5.57 5.17 -11.92
N ASP A 131 -5.61 6.50 -11.78
CA ASP A 131 -6.83 7.29 -11.52
C ASP A 131 -7.88 7.17 -12.63
N TYR A 132 -7.43 7.05 -13.89
CA TYR A 132 -8.35 6.89 -15.01
C TYR A 132 -9.16 5.59 -14.87
N LEU A 133 -8.50 4.48 -14.56
CA LEU A 133 -9.17 3.20 -14.36
C LEU A 133 -10.06 3.23 -13.11
N ALA A 134 -9.58 3.79 -12.01
CA ALA A 134 -10.37 3.92 -10.78
C ALA A 134 -11.67 4.68 -11.04
N LYS A 135 -11.60 5.82 -11.71
CA LYS A 135 -12.76 6.63 -12.06
C LYS A 135 -13.68 5.93 -13.06
N ARG A 136 -13.13 5.42 -14.16
CA ARG A 136 -13.91 4.72 -15.19
C ARG A 136 -14.69 3.54 -14.61
N ASP A 137 -14.02 2.72 -13.80
CA ASP A 137 -14.62 1.51 -13.27
C ASP A 137 -15.63 1.82 -12.15
N ALA A 138 -15.39 2.86 -11.36
CA ALA A 138 -16.38 3.37 -10.41
C ALA A 138 -17.65 3.88 -11.13
N GLU A 139 -17.51 4.67 -12.18
CA GLU A 139 -18.65 5.19 -12.95
C GLU A 139 -19.39 4.09 -13.70
N TRP A 140 -18.69 3.08 -14.19
CA TRP A 140 -19.30 2.03 -15.00
C TRP A 140 -19.87 0.90 -14.16
N MET A 141 -19.07 0.25 -13.32
CA MET A 141 -19.51 -0.85 -12.45
C MET A 141 -20.31 -0.36 -11.25
N GLY A 142 -20.07 0.88 -10.82
CA GLY A 142 -20.83 1.53 -9.75
C GLY A 142 -22.33 1.51 -9.98
N GLN A 143 -22.78 1.63 -11.23
CA GLN A 143 -24.20 1.56 -11.59
C GLN A 143 -24.87 0.27 -11.09
N VAL A 144 -24.15 -0.87 -11.09
CA VAL A 144 -24.69 -2.16 -10.58
C VAL A 144 -24.88 -2.10 -9.06
N HIS A 145 -23.88 -1.56 -8.35
CA HIS A 145 -23.89 -1.45 -6.91
C HIS A 145 -24.93 -0.46 -6.40
N GLU A 146 -24.99 0.70 -7.03
CA GLU A 146 -25.99 1.75 -6.73
C GLU A 146 -27.41 1.30 -7.03
N PHE A 147 -27.61 0.57 -8.14
CA PHE A 147 -28.90 -0.06 -8.44
C PHE A 147 -29.34 -0.99 -7.31
N LEU A 148 -28.44 -1.72 -6.70
CA LEU A 148 -28.69 -2.60 -5.56
C LEU A 148 -28.72 -1.88 -4.20
N GLY A 149 -28.57 -0.54 -4.18
CA GLY A 149 -28.70 0.28 -2.98
C GLY A 149 -27.42 0.35 -2.13
N LEU A 150 -26.24 0.04 -2.69
CA LEU A 150 -24.94 0.28 -2.07
C LEU A 150 -24.36 1.62 -2.50
N THR A 151 -23.55 2.23 -1.65
CA THR A 151 -22.82 3.46 -1.96
C THR A 151 -21.46 3.15 -2.60
N VAL A 152 -21.07 3.95 -3.59
CA VAL A 152 -19.81 3.82 -4.32
C VAL A 152 -19.03 5.11 -4.23
N GLY A 153 -17.76 5.01 -3.83
CA GLY A 153 -16.80 6.11 -3.78
C GLY A 153 -15.61 5.86 -4.69
N VAL A 154 -14.94 6.94 -5.06
CA VAL A 154 -13.64 6.88 -5.76
C VAL A 154 -12.67 7.82 -5.08
N VAL A 155 -11.44 7.37 -4.86
CA VAL A 155 -10.36 8.19 -4.32
C VAL A 155 -9.37 8.49 -5.43
N LEU A 156 -9.17 9.78 -5.68
CA LEU A 156 -8.29 10.34 -6.72
C LEU A 156 -7.22 11.23 -6.09
N ASN A 157 -6.15 11.47 -6.82
CA ASN A 157 -4.99 12.23 -6.33
C ASN A 157 -5.35 13.67 -5.84
N GLU A 158 -6.23 14.38 -6.56
CA GLU A 158 -6.53 15.79 -6.29
C GLU A 158 -7.50 16.03 -5.12
N MET A 159 -8.03 14.96 -4.50
CA MET A 159 -9.04 15.05 -3.43
C MET A 159 -8.43 15.50 -2.10
N ASP A 160 -9.17 16.33 -1.36
CA ASP A 160 -8.82 16.67 0.01
C ASP A 160 -9.18 15.55 1.02
N ASN A 161 -8.80 15.74 2.29
CA ASN A 161 -9.00 14.70 3.31
C ASN A 161 -10.47 14.42 3.63
N ASP A 162 -11.35 15.40 3.52
CA ASP A 162 -12.78 15.22 3.81
C ASP A 162 -13.44 14.45 2.67
N GLU A 163 -13.14 14.80 1.42
CA GLU A 163 -13.59 14.08 0.23
C GLU A 163 -13.10 12.62 0.24
N ARG A 164 -11.83 12.39 0.62
CA ARG A 164 -11.27 11.03 0.77
C ARG A 164 -12.00 10.24 1.84
N ARG A 165 -12.27 10.86 2.98
CA ARG A 165 -12.98 10.22 4.09
C ARG A 165 -14.40 9.82 3.68
N ASP A 166 -15.10 10.68 2.97
CA ASP A 166 -16.43 10.38 2.45
C ASP A 166 -16.38 9.21 1.45
N ALA A 167 -15.41 9.19 0.55
CA ALA A 167 -15.22 8.11 -0.40
C ALA A 167 -14.88 6.76 0.28
N TYR A 168 -13.99 6.75 1.28
CA TYR A 168 -13.67 5.54 2.05
C TYR A 168 -14.83 5.06 2.93
N ASN A 169 -15.77 5.92 3.29
CA ASN A 169 -16.96 5.54 4.05
C ASN A 169 -18.07 4.91 3.18
N CYS A 170 -17.95 4.93 1.86
CA CYS A 170 -18.85 4.22 0.98
C CYS A 170 -18.75 2.69 1.18
N ASP A 171 -19.78 1.94 0.79
CA ASP A 171 -19.78 0.48 0.86
C ASP A 171 -18.69 -0.12 -0.02
N ILE A 172 -18.42 0.48 -1.19
CA ILE A 172 -17.38 0.09 -2.13
C ILE A 172 -16.59 1.32 -2.55
N THR A 173 -15.26 1.26 -2.45
CA THR A 173 -14.36 2.35 -2.82
C THR A 173 -13.38 1.91 -3.90
N TYR A 174 -13.36 2.62 -5.01
CA TYR A 174 -12.34 2.47 -6.06
C TYR A 174 -11.16 3.39 -5.75
N VAL A 175 -9.94 2.88 -5.81
CA VAL A 175 -8.74 3.62 -5.42
C VAL A 175 -7.51 3.08 -6.14
N THR A 176 -6.50 3.91 -6.36
CA THR A 176 -5.22 3.40 -6.87
C THR A 176 -4.37 2.83 -5.73
N ASN A 177 -3.47 1.88 -6.08
CA ASN A 177 -2.50 1.32 -5.14
C ASN A 177 -1.67 2.40 -4.43
N ASN A 178 -1.27 3.45 -5.17
CA ASN A 178 -0.48 4.54 -4.63
C ASN A 178 -1.28 5.40 -3.65
N GLU A 179 -2.49 5.84 -4.02
CA GLU A 179 -3.32 6.66 -3.14
C GLU A 179 -3.71 5.90 -1.86
N LEU A 180 -4.09 4.61 -2.00
CA LEU A 180 -4.39 3.75 -0.84
C LEU A 180 -3.19 3.63 0.11
N GLY A 181 -2.00 3.43 -0.45
CA GLY A 181 -0.77 3.32 0.33
C GLY A 181 -0.34 4.64 0.96
N PHE A 182 -0.44 5.77 0.25
CA PHE A 182 -0.14 7.09 0.81
C PHE A 182 -1.16 7.49 1.88
N ASP A 183 -2.45 7.20 1.70
CA ASP A 183 -3.45 7.46 2.73
C ASP A 183 -3.19 6.61 3.99
N TYR A 184 -2.81 5.35 3.84
CA TYR A 184 -2.39 4.51 4.95
C TYR A 184 -1.19 5.11 5.70
N LEU A 185 -0.18 5.60 4.99
CA LEU A 185 0.99 6.24 5.60
C LEU A 185 0.58 7.55 6.32
N ARG A 186 -0.25 8.39 5.69
CA ARG A 186 -0.75 9.63 6.29
C ARG A 186 -1.53 9.36 7.57
N ASP A 187 -2.43 8.37 7.54
CA ASP A 187 -3.22 7.96 8.69
C ASP A 187 -2.37 7.49 9.87
N ASN A 188 -1.22 6.83 9.60
CA ASN A 188 -0.28 6.44 10.65
C ASN A 188 0.55 7.60 11.23
N MET A 189 0.47 8.80 10.64
CA MET A 189 1.16 10.00 11.12
C MET A 189 0.24 10.95 11.90
N VAL A 190 -1.09 10.77 11.87
CA VAL A 190 -2.03 11.62 12.59
C VAL A 190 -2.04 11.33 14.10
N ILE A 191 -2.36 12.36 14.89
CA ILE A 191 -2.41 12.26 16.36
C ILE A 191 -3.83 11.93 16.83
N TYR A 192 -4.85 12.43 16.13
CA TYR A 192 -6.24 12.29 16.52
C TYR A 192 -6.98 11.37 15.56
N LYS A 193 -7.85 10.51 16.10
CA LYS A 193 -8.64 9.55 15.34
C LYS A 193 -9.53 10.20 14.28
N GLU A 194 -10.03 11.38 14.55
CA GLU A 194 -10.88 12.17 13.67
C GLU A 194 -10.17 12.65 12.41
N GLN A 195 -8.83 12.60 12.41
CA GLN A 195 -8.00 12.97 11.25
C GLN A 195 -7.80 11.81 10.27
N LEU A 196 -8.12 10.58 10.68
CA LEU A 196 -8.04 9.41 9.80
C LEU A 196 -8.99 9.57 8.62
N VAL A 197 -8.51 9.25 7.43
CA VAL A 197 -9.34 9.22 6.21
C VAL A 197 -9.85 7.82 5.91
N GLN A 198 -9.05 6.78 6.20
CA GLN A 198 -9.44 5.39 6.01
C GLN A 198 -10.23 4.88 7.21
N ARG A 199 -11.23 4.05 6.95
CA ARG A 199 -11.78 3.14 7.95
C ARG A 199 -11.05 1.80 7.86
N GLY A 200 -11.26 0.86 8.75
CA GLY A 200 -10.58 -0.44 8.73
C GLY A 200 -10.58 -1.11 7.33
N MET A 201 -9.59 -1.93 7.07
CA MET A 201 -9.47 -2.71 5.83
C MET A 201 -10.05 -4.10 6.05
N LYS A 202 -11.21 -4.39 5.44
CA LYS A 202 -11.89 -5.69 5.57
C LYS A 202 -11.64 -6.60 4.37
N PHE A 203 -11.89 -6.08 3.18
CA PHE A 203 -11.76 -6.84 1.94
C PHE A 203 -11.24 -5.94 0.82
N ALA A 204 -10.29 -6.44 0.05
CA ALA A 204 -9.76 -5.73 -1.10
C ALA A 204 -9.68 -6.66 -2.31
N ILE A 205 -10.03 -6.12 -3.49
CA ILE A 205 -9.81 -6.75 -4.79
C ILE A 205 -8.72 -5.93 -5.47
N ILE A 206 -7.61 -6.57 -5.82
CA ILE A 206 -6.48 -5.92 -6.48
C ILE A 206 -6.47 -6.32 -7.94
N ASP A 207 -6.75 -5.38 -8.84
CA ASP A 207 -6.61 -5.59 -10.28
C ASP A 207 -5.15 -5.41 -10.68
N GLU A 208 -4.72 -6.15 -11.72
CA GLU A 208 -3.33 -6.16 -12.19
C GLU A 208 -2.31 -6.42 -11.07
N VAL A 209 -2.60 -7.43 -10.26
CA VAL A 209 -1.84 -7.78 -9.05
C VAL A 209 -0.36 -8.08 -9.31
N ASP A 210 0.00 -8.54 -10.49
CA ASP A 210 1.37 -8.74 -10.96
C ASP A 210 2.13 -7.40 -11.05
N SER A 211 1.51 -6.35 -11.60
CA SER A 211 2.10 -5.02 -11.58
C SER A 211 2.26 -4.49 -10.15
N VAL A 212 1.21 -4.55 -9.35
CA VAL A 212 1.20 -3.96 -7.99
C VAL A 212 2.15 -4.70 -7.04
N LEU A 213 2.12 -6.05 -7.02
CA LEU A 213 2.83 -6.85 -6.02
C LEU A 213 4.18 -7.40 -6.48
N ILE A 214 4.50 -7.30 -7.78
CA ILE A 214 5.78 -7.79 -8.33
C ILE A 214 6.57 -6.64 -8.94
N ASP A 215 6.05 -5.97 -9.97
CA ASP A 215 6.82 -4.97 -10.72
C ASP A 215 7.11 -3.73 -9.88
N GLU A 216 6.11 -3.19 -9.18
CA GLU A 216 6.24 -2.01 -8.34
C GLU A 216 6.59 -2.31 -6.88
N ALA A 217 6.63 -3.57 -6.47
CA ALA A 217 6.81 -3.98 -5.06
C ALA A 217 8.10 -3.47 -4.41
N ARG A 218 9.13 -3.14 -5.20
CA ARG A 218 10.40 -2.62 -4.71
C ARG A 218 10.45 -1.10 -4.60
N THR A 219 9.45 -0.40 -5.13
CA THR A 219 9.38 1.06 -5.08
C THR A 219 8.78 1.49 -3.74
N PRO A 220 9.56 2.08 -2.81
CA PRO A 220 9.01 2.48 -1.53
C PRO A 220 8.09 3.69 -1.70
N LEU A 221 6.98 3.71 -0.98
CA LEU A 221 6.17 4.90 -0.81
C LEU A 221 6.83 5.78 0.26
N ILE A 222 7.24 6.99 -0.11
CA ILE A 222 7.96 7.90 0.79
C ILE A 222 7.17 9.19 0.92
N ILE A 223 6.81 9.56 2.15
CA ILE A 223 6.31 10.89 2.49
C ILE A 223 7.49 11.70 3.01
N SER A 224 7.84 12.77 2.29
CA SER A 224 8.88 13.71 2.73
C SER A 224 8.27 15.10 2.88
N GLY A 225 8.61 15.78 3.97
CA GLY A 225 8.24 17.16 4.21
C GLY A 225 9.46 18.06 4.24
N GLN A 226 9.31 19.32 3.85
CA GLN A 226 10.35 20.32 4.11
C GLN A 226 10.46 20.53 5.61
N SER A 227 11.55 20.05 6.21
CA SER A 227 11.94 20.44 7.55
C SER A 227 12.45 21.89 7.49
N GLY A 228 11.62 22.83 7.95
CA GLY A 228 11.92 24.27 7.85
C GLY A 228 13.13 24.76 8.65
N LYS A 229 13.85 23.88 9.34
CA LYS A 229 15.01 24.22 10.17
C LYS A 229 16.36 23.78 9.60
N SER A 230 16.40 22.79 8.69
CA SER A 230 17.67 22.14 8.36
C SER A 230 18.46 22.76 7.22
N THR A 231 17.87 23.48 6.28
CA THR A 231 18.58 23.97 5.09
C THR A 231 19.75 24.87 5.46
N LYS A 232 19.56 25.82 6.37
CA LYS A 232 20.63 26.71 6.81
C LYS A 232 21.71 26.00 7.63
N LEU A 233 21.32 24.99 8.41
CA LEU A 233 22.25 24.19 9.19
C LEU A 233 23.11 23.30 8.28
N TYR A 234 22.50 22.68 7.26
CA TYR A 234 23.25 21.91 6.26
C TYR A 234 24.23 22.76 5.49
N GLU A 235 23.83 23.96 5.06
CA GLU A 235 24.73 24.93 4.39
C GLU A 235 25.91 25.34 5.30
N ALA A 236 25.62 25.64 6.56
CA ALA A 236 26.67 26.00 7.53
C ALA A 236 27.63 24.83 7.78
N CYS A 237 27.10 23.60 7.93
CA CYS A 237 27.91 22.40 8.09
C CYS A 237 28.74 22.09 6.83
N ASP A 238 28.22 22.31 5.61
CA ASP A 238 28.95 22.13 4.37
C ASP A 238 30.11 23.14 4.25
N ILE A 239 29.86 24.42 4.59
CA ILE A 239 30.88 25.45 4.59
C ILE A 239 32.01 25.08 5.55
N LEU A 240 31.67 24.64 6.76
CA LEU A 240 32.70 24.26 7.75
C LEU A 240 33.44 22.99 7.32
N ALA A 241 32.72 21.96 6.82
CA ALA A 241 33.33 20.71 6.35
C ALA A 241 34.41 20.92 5.27
N ARG A 242 34.26 21.94 4.41
CA ARG A 242 35.26 22.33 3.41
C ARG A 242 36.49 22.98 3.99
N GLN A 243 36.44 23.51 5.22
CA GLN A 243 37.53 24.19 5.91
C GLN A 243 38.29 23.25 6.85
N LEU A 244 37.70 22.09 7.19
CA LEU A 244 38.35 21.11 8.03
C LEU A 244 39.36 20.29 7.24
N GLU A 245 40.50 20.02 7.85
CA GLU A 245 41.61 19.28 7.25
C GLU A 245 41.56 17.80 7.60
N ARG A 246 41.64 16.94 6.58
CA ARG A 246 41.74 15.50 6.78
C ARG A 246 43.10 15.15 7.42
N GLY A 247 43.05 14.43 8.50
CA GLY A 247 44.22 13.90 9.18
C GLY A 247 44.41 12.40 9.00
N GLU A 248 45.47 11.91 9.58
CA GLU A 248 45.85 10.50 9.61
C GLU A 248 46.01 10.05 11.08
N ALA A 249 45.59 8.86 11.40
CA ALA A 249 45.89 8.20 12.67
C ALA A 249 47.15 7.36 12.51
N SER A 250 48.15 7.57 13.35
CA SER A 250 49.36 6.77 13.37
C SER A 250 49.06 5.46 14.13
N GLY A 251 48.87 4.35 13.39
CA GLY A 251 48.66 3.00 13.95
C GLY A 251 47.44 2.28 13.39
N GLU A 252 47.52 0.94 13.27
CA GLU A 252 46.32 0.16 12.95
C GLU A 252 45.30 0.30 14.08
N PHE A 253 44.08 0.75 13.77
CA PHE A 253 42.92 0.80 14.67
C PHE A 253 42.58 -0.65 15.08
N SER A 254 43.26 -1.17 16.08
CA SER A 254 42.87 -2.43 16.75
C SER A 254 42.08 -2.07 17.99
N LYS A 255 40.91 -2.67 18.18
CA LYS A 255 40.14 -2.59 19.46
C LYS A 255 41.01 -2.94 20.69
N MET A 256 42.14 -3.56 20.48
CA MET A 256 43.11 -3.93 21.51
C MET A 256 43.93 -2.71 22.01
N ASN A 257 44.25 -1.76 21.14
CA ASN A 257 45.05 -0.58 21.53
C ASN A 257 44.21 0.43 22.35
N ALA A 258 42.90 0.55 22.04
CA ALA A 258 41.98 1.36 22.84
C ALA A 258 41.78 0.83 24.27
N ILE A 259 41.99 -0.46 24.50
CA ILE A 259 41.91 -1.10 25.85
C ILE A 259 43.23 -0.91 26.62
N LEU A 260 44.36 -0.73 25.94
CA LEU A 260 45.67 -0.61 26.54
C LEU A 260 46.08 0.83 26.90
N GLY A 261 45.27 1.85 26.55
CA GLY A 261 45.52 3.25 26.93
C GLY A 261 46.76 3.88 26.26
N GLU A 262 47.13 3.40 25.07
CA GLU A 262 48.18 4.05 24.28
C GLU A 262 47.58 5.28 23.59
N ASP A 263 48.21 6.47 23.83
CA ASP A 263 47.87 7.72 23.17
C ASP A 263 48.12 7.60 21.66
N ILE A 264 47.04 7.55 20.87
CA ILE A 264 47.11 7.58 19.42
C ILE A 264 47.29 9.04 19.02
N GLU A 265 48.45 9.41 18.46
CA GLU A 265 48.62 10.73 17.88
C GLU A 265 47.75 10.89 16.63
N GLU A 266 46.65 11.61 16.78
CA GLU A 266 45.75 11.99 15.71
C GLU A 266 46.18 13.36 15.15
N THR A 267 46.32 13.46 13.81
CA THR A 267 46.61 14.74 13.15
C THR A 267 45.38 15.23 12.38
N GLY A 268 45.34 16.53 12.09
CA GLY A 268 44.19 17.12 11.37
C GLY A 268 42.92 17.25 12.19
N ASP A 269 41.81 17.58 11.55
CA ASP A 269 40.55 17.89 12.19
C ASP A 269 39.56 16.69 12.19
N PHE A 270 39.73 15.77 11.23
CA PHE A 270 38.93 14.54 11.17
C PHE A 270 39.71 13.41 10.52
N ILE A 271 39.32 12.18 10.87
CA ILE A 271 39.92 10.94 10.36
C ILE A 271 38.85 10.15 9.60
N VAL A 272 39.22 9.63 8.43
CA VAL A 272 38.38 8.77 7.60
C VAL A 272 38.83 7.33 7.77
N ASN A 273 37.99 6.48 8.36
CA ASN A 273 38.22 5.06 8.41
C ASN A 273 37.54 4.39 7.21
N GLU A 274 38.32 4.06 6.19
CA GLU A 274 37.79 3.44 4.96
C GLU A 274 37.26 2.02 5.16
N LYS A 275 37.83 1.26 6.11
CA LYS A 275 37.41 -0.12 6.41
C LYS A 275 36.05 -0.17 7.10
N GLU A 276 35.80 0.74 8.04
CA GLU A 276 34.55 0.83 8.80
C GLU A 276 33.53 1.79 8.19
N LYS A 277 33.92 2.50 7.10
CA LYS A 277 33.10 3.51 6.43
C LYS A 277 32.56 4.58 7.38
N ASN A 278 33.34 4.99 8.36
CA ASN A 278 32.98 6.05 9.30
C ASN A 278 33.98 7.21 9.24
N ILE A 279 33.55 8.37 9.75
CA ILE A 279 34.37 9.57 9.91
C ILE A 279 34.22 10.02 11.36
N ASN A 280 35.34 10.30 12.00
CA ASN A 280 35.39 10.80 13.36
C ASN A 280 36.12 12.14 13.40
N LEU A 281 35.62 13.11 14.18
CA LEU A 281 36.32 14.35 14.49
C LEU A 281 37.43 14.06 15.51
N THR A 282 38.57 14.71 15.33
CA THR A 282 39.64 14.78 16.32
C THR A 282 39.28 15.81 17.39
N GLU A 283 40.06 15.90 18.48
CA GLU A 283 39.85 16.94 19.49
C GLU A 283 39.96 18.36 18.91
N ASP A 284 40.87 18.56 17.95
CA ASP A 284 41.04 19.85 17.29
C ASP A 284 39.89 20.16 16.33
N GLY A 285 39.35 19.13 15.67
CA GLY A 285 38.13 19.24 14.86
C GLY A 285 36.90 19.61 15.67
N VAL A 286 36.73 18.97 16.84
CA VAL A 286 35.66 19.30 17.77
C VAL A 286 35.74 20.77 18.20
N LYS A 287 36.89 21.24 18.63
CA LYS A 287 37.10 22.64 19.03
C LYS A 287 36.80 23.64 17.90
N LYS A 288 37.11 23.29 16.65
CA LYS A 288 36.81 24.13 15.46
C LYS A 288 35.29 24.17 15.21
N VAL A 289 34.59 23.05 15.35
CA VAL A 289 33.13 22.98 15.23
C VAL A 289 32.45 23.82 16.33
N GLU A 290 32.86 23.63 17.58
CA GLU A 290 32.35 24.39 18.73
C GLU A 290 32.52 25.88 18.55
N LYS A 291 33.70 26.30 18.12
CA LYS A 291 34.01 27.71 17.84
C LYS A 291 33.16 28.28 16.71
N PHE A 292 32.94 27.51 15.63
CA PHE A 292 32.18 27.96 14.46
C PHE A 292 30.71 28.15 14.76
N PHE A 293 30.12 27.23 15.54
CA PHE A 293 28.71 27.28 15.93
C PHE A 293 28.45 28.04 17.24
N HIS A 294 29.50 28.57 17.89
CA HIS A 294 29.44 29.26 19.17
C HIS A 294 28.76 28.44 20.27
N ILE A 295 29.09 27.16 20.37
CA ILE A 295 28.59 26.20 21.38
C ILE A 295 29.72 25.85 22.35
N GLU A 296 29.35 25.48 23.58
CA GLU A 296 30.33 25.15 24.62
C GLU A 296 30.83 23.71 24.53
N ASN A 297 29.93 22.78 24.17
CA ASN A 297 30.27 21.35 24.08
C ASN A 297 29.42 20.66 23.00
N LEU A 298 30.10 20.11 21.99
CA LEU A 298 29.45 19.40 20.86
C LEU A 298 28.73 18.09 21.29
N ALA A 299 29.17 17.51 22.41
CA ALA A 299 28.57 16.25 22.91
C ALA A 299 27.26 16.43 23.67
N ASP A 300 26.84 17.65 23.97
CA ASP A 300 25.58 17.91 24.67
C ASP A 300 24.37 17.51 23.82
N ALA A 301 23.32 17.04 24.48
CA ALA A 301 22.10 16.57 23.83
C ALA A 301 21.46 17.62 22.88
N GLU A 302 21.59 18.90 23.22
CA GLU A 302 21.09 20.01 22.41
C GLU A 302 21.89 20.22 21.12
N ASN A 303 23.14 19.76 21.06
CA ASN A 303 24.07 19.93 19.93
C ASN A 303 24.21 18.67 19.06
N LEU A 304 23.50 17.57 19.37
CA LEU A 304 23.56 16.32 18.62
C LEU A 304 23.20 16.50 17.15
N GLU A 305 22.29 17.41 16.81
CA GLU A 305 21.90 17.70 15.44
C GLU A 305 23.06 18.33 14.66
N ILE A 306 23.82 19.25 15.30
CA ILE A 306 25.02 19.87 14.69
C ILE A 306 26.09 18.80 14.46
N HIS A 307 26.38 17.98 15.49
CA HIS A 307 27.33 16.87 15.38
C HIS A 307 26.97 15.92 14.25
N HIS A 308 25.71 15.49 14.18
CA HIS A 308 25.24 14.60 13.10
C HIS A 308 25.42 15.21 11.71
N ASN A 309 25.03 16.48 11.53
CA ASN A 309 25.08 17.16 10.25
C ASN A 309 26.50 17.45 9.78
N ILE A 310 27.43 17.75 10.68
CA ILE A 310 28.86 17.94 10.29
C ILE A 310 29.48 16.61 9.84
N ILE A 311 29.16 15.48 10.52
CA ILE A 311 29.62 14.16 10.07
C ILE A 311 29.02 13.79 8.71
N LEU A 312 27.74 14.11 8.45
CA LEU A 312 27.12 13.90 7.14
C LEU A 312 27.78 14.74 6.06
N ALA A 313 28.11 16.02 6.32
CA ALA A 313 28.79 16.89 5.38
C ALA A 313 30.21 16.36 5.06
N LEU A 314 30.98 15.94 6.07
CA LEU A 314 32.28 15.31 5.88
C LEU A 314 32.20 14.02 5.06
N ARG A 315 31.19 13.18 5.30
CA ARG A 315 30.94 11.96 4.49
C ARG A 315 30.63 12.30 3.03
N ALA A 316 29.81 13.34 2.79
CA ALA A 316 29.47 13.77 1.45
C ALA A 316 30.69 14.20 0.65
N HIS A 317 31.66 14.85 1.32
CA HIS A 317 32.91 15.30 0.67
C HIS A 317 33.95 14.18 0.48
N ASN A 318 34.00 13.19 1.36
CA ASN A 318 35.10 12.23 1.40
C ASN A 318 34.72 10.80 0.97
N GLN A 319 33.46 10.41 1.06
CA GLN A 319 33.02 9.02 0.82
C GLN A 319 32.02 8.87 -0.32
N ILE A 320 31.33 9.93 -0.73
CA ILE A 320 30.33 9.88 -1.80
C ILE A 320 31.00 10.24 -3.11
N GLY A 321 31.09 9.28 -4.03
CA GLY A 321 31.57 9.50 -5.39
C GLY A 321 30.63 10.43 -6.15
N ARG A 322 31.15 11.51 -6.74
CA ARG A 322 30.38 12.37 -7.64
C ARG A 322 30.20 11.64 -8.95
N ALA A 323 28.93 11.35 -9.32
CA ALA A 323 28.62 10.99 -10.69
C ALA A 323 28.88 12.25 -11.56
N HIS A 324 29.82 12.17 -12.47
CA HIS A 324 29.94 13.17 -13.54
C HIS A 324 28.78 12.89 -14.51
N VAL A 325 27.85 13.82 -14.57
CA VAL A 325 26.87 13.91 -15.65
C VAL A 325 27.53 14.65 -16.82
#